data_208eec5af5cfcaf3796bfe088bf5608a
#
_entry.id   208eec5af5cfcaf3796bfe088bf5608a
#
_cell.length_a   1.000
_cell.length_b   1.000
_cell.length_c   1.000
_cell.angle_alpha   90.00
_cell.angle_beta   90.00
_cell.angle_gamma   90.00
#
_symmetry.space_group_name_H-M   'P 1'
#
loop_
_entity.id
_entity.type
_entity.pdbx_description
1 polymer ?
#
loop_
_entity_poly.entity_id
_entity_poly.type
_entity_poly.pdbx_seq_one_letter_code
_entity_poly.pdbx_strand_id
1 'polypeptide(L)'
;LAGGESATDVPGIQEIDDMIHTPINDQLRDIWNWMYGGVNRANYILEFKDKIDFPNKANVLGQATFLRAYYYFELVKFFGDVPLAVDQRLLFGDQNTIDRTPAAEVYAQIELDLIFAADNLPLTQTQTGRVTKGAAQALLGKVYLYQSKYSLAAPVLDDVINSGVYDLVADYSTLFENDNENNVESVFEIQYTDVEGAGFGCLQCSEGNVAIGFNGPRNFNGPLFESGFSFNVPTQEVFDAFDQDDARREFAILDIVAFAAANSDFNGGAGVTFTEGFEHTGYFNRKYIPRVGDTNIGDQNLTNPGNYRAIRFADVLLMGAEAHNQGDGNDELARQYLNRVRERTTLSDVNASGSALTQ
;
A
#
# COMPACT_ATOMS: atom_id res chain seq x y z
N LEU A 1 -12.08 8.75 7.52
CA LEU A 1 -13.24 9.39 6.88
C LEU A 1 -12.93 9.72 5.42
N ALA A 2 -13.95 9.70 4.56
CA ALA A 2 -13.78 10.01 3.13
C ALA A 2 -13.28 11.43 2.91
N GLY A 3 -13.88 12.42 3.54
CA GLY A 3 -13.48 13.83 3.40
C GLY A 3 -13.92 14.44 2.07
N GLY A 4 -13.06 15.32 1.50
CA GLY A 4 -13.33 16.04 0.26
C GLY A 4 -13.80 17.48 0.48
N GLU A 5 -14.43 18.09 -0.52
CA GLU A 5 -14.95 19.47 -0.42
C GLU A 5 -16.33 19.51 0.27
N SER A 6 -17.17 18.54 -0.03
CA SER A 6 -18.54 18.43 0.47
C SER A 6 -19.01 16.98 0.47
N ALA A 7 -20.15 16.70 1.09
CA ALA A 7 -20.79 15.37 1.07
C ALA A 7 -21.12 14.85 -0.34
N THR A 8 -21.04 15.67 -1.37
CA THR A 8 -21.28 15.30 -2.77
C THR A 8 -20.02 15.29 -3.62
N ASP A 9 -18.86 15.54 -3.01
CA ASP A 9 -17.56 15.42 -3.69
C ASP A 9 -17.19 13.94 -3.80
N VAL A 10 -17.03 13.44 -5.02
CA VAL A 10 -16.78 12.01 -5.33
C VAL A 10 -17.74 11.09 -4.56
N PRO A 11 -19.06 11.10 -4.86
CA PRO A 11 -20.06 10.40 -4.07
C PRO A 11 -19.77 8.91 -3.86
N GLY A 12 -19.13 8.25 -4.82
CA GLY A 12 -18.79 6.84 -4.72
C GLY A 12 -17.81 6.52 -3.58
N ILE A 13 -16.91 7.44 -3.22
CA ILE A 13 -16.01 7.28 -2.06
C ILE A 13 -16.82 7.46 -0.76
N GLN A 14 -17.70 8.47 -0.70
CA GLN A 14 -18.55 8.71 0.46
C GLN A 14 -19.45 7.49 0.76
N GLU A 15 -20.09 6.93 -0.30
CA GLU A 15 -20.89 5.71 -0.16
C GLU A 15 -20.13 4.52 0.40
N ILE A 16 -18.83 4.38 0.07
CA ILE A 16 -17.99 3.29 0.59
C ILE A 16 -17.68 3.54 2.06
N ASP A 17 -17.31 4.75 2.43
CA ASP A 17 -17.00 5.13 3.81
C ASP A 17 -18.19 4.92 4.74
N ASP A 18 -19.37 5.38 4.31
CA ASP A 18 -20.64 5.23 5.03
C ASP A 18 -21.23 3.80 4.99
N MET A 19 -20.58 2.85 4.31
CA MET A 19 -21.06 1.48 4.13
C MET A 19 -22.45 1.37 3.47
N ILE A 20 -22.81 2.34 2.62
CA ILE A 20 -24.11 2.39 1.89
C ILE A 20 -23.97 2.18 0.38
N HIS A 21 -22.77 1.83 -0.08
CA HIS A 21 -22.50 1.59 -1.49
C HIS A 21 -23.37 0.46 -2.07
N THR A 22 -23.62 0.55 -3.36
CA THR A 22 -24.40 -0.43 -4.12
C THR A 22 -23.58 -1.06 -5.25
N PRO A 23 -24.06 -2.11 -5.92
CA PRO A 23 -23.33 -2.73 -7.04
C PRO A 23 -23.05 -1.81 -8.24
N ILE A 24 -23.65 -0.62 -8.29
CA ILE A 24 -23.40 0.37 -9.36
C ILE A 24 -22.38 1.45 -8.94
N ASN A 25 -21.77 1.32 -7.76
CA ASN A 25 -20.75 2.25 -7.30
C ASN A 25 -19.57 2.32 -8.30
N ASP A 26 -19.23 3.52 -8.74
CA ASP A 26 -18.24 3.75 -9.79
C ASP A 26 -16.81 3.49 -9.32
N GLN A 27 -16.48 3.74 -8.08
CA GLN A 27 -15.16 3.49 -7.51
C GLN A 27 -14.87 1.98 -7.42
N LEU A 28 -15.83 1.19 -6.97
CA LEU A 28 -15.70 -0.27 -6.95
C LEU A 28 -15.61 -0.85 -8.37
N ARG A 29 -16.40 -0.32 -9.32
CA ARG A 29 -16.27 -0.69 -10.73
C ARG A 29 -14.88 -0.41 -11.29
N ASP A 30 -14.30 0.72 -10.94
CA ASP A 30 -12.99 1.12 -11.44
C ASP A 30 -11.88 0.25 -10.83
N ILE A 31 -11.93 -0.08 -9.54
CA ILE A 31 -11.03 -1.07 -8.92
C ILE A 31 -11.12 -2.42 -9.66
N TRP A 32 -12.34 -2.91 -9.91
CA TRP A 32 -12.56 -4.13 -10.67
C TRP A 32 -11.89 -4.08 -12.05
N ASN A 33 -12.14 -3.04 -12.81
CA ASN A 33 -11.62 -2.88 -14.16
C ASN A 33 -10.09 -2.80 -14.19
N TRP A 34 -9.48 -2.05 -13.27
CA TRP A 34 -8.02 -1.91 -13.22
C TRP A 34 -7.34 -3.20 -12.82
N MET A 35 -7.86 -3.88 -11.80
CA MET A 35 -7.27 -5.15 -11.37
C MET A 35 -7.38 -6.23 -12.45
N TYR A 36 -8.54 -6.37 -13.11
CA TYR A 36 -8.66 -7.30 -14.25
C TYR A 36 -7.84 -6.87 -15.47
N GLY A 37 -7.65 -5.58 -15.69
CA GLY A 37 -6.70 -5.09 -16.68
C GLY A 37 -5.27 -5.57 -16.40
N GLY A 38 -4.87 -5.58 -15.14
CA GLY A 38 -3.59 -6.13 -14.68
C GLY A 38 -3.50 -7.65 -14.84
N VAL A 39 -4.54 -8.38 -14.43
CA VAL A 39 -4.64 -9.84 -14.63
C VAL A 39 -4.47 -10.19 -16.10
N ASN A 40 -5.17 -9.49 -16.99
CA ASN A 40 -5.08 -9.75 -18.44
C ASN A 40 -3.70 -9.50 -19.03
N ARG A 41 -2.99 -8.46 -18.57
CA ARG A 41 -1.60 -8.21 -18.99
C ARG A 41 -0.66 -9.32 -18.52
N ALA A 42 -0.81 -9.79 -17.29
CA ALA A 42 -0.04 -10.92 -16.77
C ALA A 42 -0.36 -12.21 -17.56
N ASN A 43 -1.63 -12.51 -17.77
CA ASN A 43 -2.07 -13.67 -18.53
C ASN A 43 -1.58 -13.62 -20.01
N TYR A 44 -1.46 -12.44 -20.60
CA TYR A 44 -0.89 -12.32 -21.94
C TYR A 44 0.53 -12.90 -22.03
N ILE A 45 1.37 -12.62 -21.02
CA ILE A 45 2.73 -13.17 -20.96
C ILE A 45 2.69 -14.69 -20.76
N LEU A 46 1.84 -15.14 -19.82
CA LEU A 46 1.76 -16.55 -19.43
C LEU A 46 1.15 -17.44 -20.53
N GLU A 47 0.16 -16.95 -21.28
CA GLU A 47 -0.45 -17.65 -22.42
C GLU A 47 0.58 -17.96 -23.52
N PHE A 48 1.57 -17.09 -23.70
CA PHE A 48 2.58 -17.24 -24.74
C PHE A 48 3.94 -17.75 -24.24
N LYS A 49 4.03 -18.17 -22.99
CA LYS A 49 5.29 -18.59 -22.34
C LYS A 49 6.07 -19.67 -23.09
N ASP A 50 5.37 -20.55 -23.82
CA ASP A 50 6.00 -21.69 -24.48
C ASP A 50 6.32 -21.43 -25.97
N LYS A 51 5.98 -20.23 -26.49
CA LYS A 51 6.24 -19.89 -27.92
C LYS A 51 7.69 -19.58 -28.23
N ILE A 52 8.41 -19.01 -27.27
CA ILE A 52 9.83 -18.67 -27.42
C ILE A 52 10.60 -18.99 -26.16
N ASP A 53 11.87 -19.29 -26.32
CA ASP A 53 12.83 -19.42 -25.24
C ASP A 53 13.85 -18.28 -25.31
N PHE A 54 14.18 -17.70 -24.15
CA PHE A 54 15.11 -16.57 -24.07
C PHE A 54 15.82 -16.56 -22.70
N PRO A 55 17.00 -15.93 -22.62
CA PRO A 55 17.69 -15.77 -21.35
C PRO A 55 16.81 -15.07 -20.30
N ASN A 56 16.87 -15.54 -19.06
CA ASN A 56 16.12 -14.95 -17.95
C ASN A 56 14.57 -15.13 -18.00
N LYS A 57 14.08 -16.05 -18.81
CA LYS A 57 12.64 -16.35 -18.97
C LYS A 57 11.95 -16.65 -17.63
N ALA A 58 12.59 -17.44 -16.76
CA ALA A 58 12.05 -17.79 -15.45
C ALA A 58 11.76 -16.54 -14.58
N ASN A 59 12.68 -15.56 -14.56
CA ASN A 59 12.47 -14.30 -13.86
C ASN A 59 11.29 -13.50 -14.46
N VAL A 60 11.16 -13.43 -15.78
CA VAL A 60 10.03 -12.74 -16.44
C VAL A 60 8.70 -13.40 -16.09
N LEU A 61 8.64 -14.73 -16.11
CA LEU A 61 7.44 -15.47 -15.72
C LEU A 61 7.14 -15.31 -14.22
N GLY A 62 8.17 -15.32 -13.37
CA GLY A 62 8.02 -15.05 -11.93
C GLY A 62 7.43 -13.66 -11.65
N GLN A 63 7.86 -12.62 -12.40
CA GLN A 63 7.27 -11.29 -12.29
C GLN A 63 5.81 -11.27 -12.76
N ALA A 64 5.48 -11.96 -13.84
CA ALA A 64 4.12 -12.03 -14.37
C ALA A 64 3.16 -12.76 -13.40
N THR A 65 3.60 -13.89 -12.81
CA THR A 65 2.80 -14.61 -11.82
C THR A 65 2.64 -13.80 -10.52
N PHE A 66 3.69 -13.13 -10.04
CA PHE A 66 3.55 -12.22 -8.90
C PHE A 66 2.49 -11.14 -9.15
N LEU A 67 2.55 -10.46 -10.30
CA LEU A 67 1.58 -9.41 -10.61
C LEU A 67 0.16 -9.96 -10.73
N ARG A 68 -0.03 -11.15 -11.32
CA ARG A 68 -1.34 -11.79 -11.35
C ARG A 68 -1.87 -12.08 -9.96
N ALA A 69 -1.02 -12.64 -9.11
CA ALA A 69 -1.37 -12.92 -7.71
C ALA A 69 -1.72 -11.63 -6.94
N TYR A 70 -0.95 -10.56 -7.12
CA TYR A 70 -1.22 -9.26 -6.51
C TYR A 70 -2.59 -8.72 -6.91
N TYR A 71 -2.91 -8.72 -8.20
CA TYR A 71 -4.20 -8.24 -8.68
C TYR A 71 -5.37 -9.11 -8.22
N TYR A 72 -5.23 -10.45 -8.19
CA TYR A 72 -6.25 -11.32 -7.65
C TYR A 72 -6.41 -11.17 -6.13
N PHE A 73 -5.33 -10.90 -5.41
CA PHE A 73 -5.41 -10.62 -3.98
C PHE A 73 -6.19 -9.34 -3.70
N GLU A 74 -5.97 -8.28 -4.49
CA GLU A 74 -6.80 -7.08 -4.40
C GLU A 74 -8.27 -7.39 -4.72
N LEU A 75 -8.54 -8.11 -5.81
CA LEU A 75 -9.92 -8.49 -6.19
C LEU A 75 -10.64 -9.29 -5.10
N VAL A 76 -10.00 -10.32 -4.54
CA VAL A 76 -10.65 -11.17 -3.54
C VAL A 76 -10.90 -10.46 -2.22
N LYS A 77 -10.06 -9.50 -1.85
CA LYS A 77 -10.27 -8.65 -0.66
C LYS A 77 -11.51 -7.78 -0.78
N PHE A 78 -11.72 -7.17 -1.95
CA PHE A 78 -12.85 -6.27 -2.17
C PHE A 78 -14.16 -7.00 -2.49
N PHE A 79 -14.09 -8.13 -3.24
CA PHE A 79 -15.26 -8.70 -3.88
C PHE A 79 -15.58 -10.15 -3.48
N GLY A 80 -14.72 -10.79 -2.69
CA GLY A 80 -14.87 -12.20 -2.32
C GLY A 80 -14.70 -13.11 -3.53
N ASP A 81 -15.73 -13.87 -3.90
CA ASP A 81 -15.75 -14.71 -5.08
C ASP A 81 -15.64 -13.85 -6.36
N VAL A 82 -14.72 -14.20 -7.24
CA VAL A 82 -14.46 -13.46 -8.49
C VAL A 82 -14.17 -14.41 -9.65
N PRO A 83 -14.42 -14.03 -10.91
CA PRO A 83 -14.00 -14.81 -12.08
C PRO A 83 -12.49 -15.08 -12.07
N LEU A 84 -12.10 -16.35 -12.18
CA LEU A 84 -10.70 -16.77 -12.20
C LEU A 84 -10.28 -17.21 -13.60
N ALA A 85 -9.35 -16.47 -14.21
CA ALA A 85 -8.72 -16.81 -15.47
C ALA A 85 -7.22 -17.04 -15.26
N VAL A 86 -6.74 -18.25 -15.56
CA VAL A 86 -5.36 -18.69 -15.27
C VAL A 86 -4.58 -18.97 -16.55
N ASP A 87 -5.18 -19.70 -17.49
CA ASP A 87 -4.49 -20.25 -18.66
C ASP A 87 -4.57 -19.35 -19.89
N GLN A 88 -5.45 -18.37 -19.88
CA GLN A 88 -5.71 -17.47 -21.01
C GLN A 88 -6.20 -16.11 -20.53
N ARG A 89 -6.15 -15.13 -21.43
CA ARG A 89 -6.74 -13.81 -21.22
C ARG A 89 -8.27 -13.88 -21.22
N LEU A 90 -8.90 -12.98 -20.48
CA LEU A 90 -10.32 -12.68 -20.62
C LEU A 90 -10.52 -11.84 -21.89
N LEU A 91 -11.36 -12.29 -22.79
CA LEU A 91 -11.70 -11.62 -24.03
C LEU A 91 -13.10 -11.00 -23.96
N PHE A 92 -13.38 -10.11 -24.91
CA PHE A 92 -14.72 -9.54 -25.04
C PHE A 92 -15.77 -10.64 -25.30
N GLY A 93 -16.77 -10.71 -24.44
CA GLY A 93 -17.81 -11.75 -24.50
C GLY A 93 -17.70 -12.79 -23.40
N ASP A 94 -16.51 -13.03 -22.84
CA ASP A 94 -16.27 -14.03 -21.78
C ASP A 94 -17.04 -13.68 -20.50
N GLN A 95 -17.29 -12.39 -20.23
CA GLN A 95 -18.10 -11.93 -19.11
C GLN A 95 -19.53 -12.52 -19.09
N ASN A 96 -20.00 -13.09 -20.19
CA ASN A 96 -21.30 -13.72 -20.28
C ASN A 96 -21.27 -15.23 -19.98
N THR A 97 -20.07 -15.82 -19.85
CA THR A 97 -19.88 -17.27 -19.75
C THR A 97 -19.00 -17.69 -18.58
N ILE A 98 -18.30 -16.77 -17.94
CA ILE A 98 -17.44 -17.04 -16.80
C ILE A 98 -18.18 -16.66 -15.51
N ASP A 99 -18.40 -17.67 -14.68
CA ASP A 99 -18.99 -17.50 -13.35
C ASP A 99 -17.95 -17.01 -12.33
N ARG A 100 -18.41 -16.60 -11.16
CA ARG A 100 -17.56 -16.34 -10.00
C ARG A 100 -16.97 -17.65 -9.49
N THR A 101 -15.68 -17.68 -9.27
CA THR A 101 -14.96 -18.76 -8.60
C THR A 101 -14.96 -18.49 -7.10
N PRO A 102 -15.21 -19.49 -6.25
CA PRO A 102 -15.15 -19.32 -4.80
C PRO A 102 -13.82 -18.71 -4.33
N ALA A 103 -13.88 -17.79 -3.37
CA ALA A 103 -12.70 -17.09 -2.86
C ALA A 103 -11.58 -18.04 -2.42
N ALA A 104 -11.91 -19.19 -1.84
CA ALA A 104 -10.92 -20.21 -1.44
C ALA A 104 -10.11 -20.75 -2.63
N GLU A 105 -10.73 -20.93 -3.79
CA GLU A 105 -10.04 -21.38 -5.01
C GLU A 105 -9.20 -20.26 -5.61
N VAL A 106 -9.67 -19.01 -5.54
CA VAL A 106 -8.89 -17.83 -5.94
C VAL A 106 -7.65 -17.70 -5.07
N TYR A 107 -7.77 -17.85 -3.74
CA TYR A 107 -6.63 -17.88 -2.83
C TYR A 107 -5.66 -19.02 -3.14
N ALA A 108 -6.15 -20.22 -3.47
CA ALA A 108 -5.28 -21.33 -3.84
C ALA A 108 -4.45 -21.00 -5.11
N GLN A 109 -5.03 -20.31 -6.09
CA GLN A 109 -4.30 -19.89 -7.28
C GLN A 109 -3.28 -18.79 -6.94
N ILE A 110 -3.62 -17.82 -6.09
CA ILE A 110 -2.69 -16.79 -5.61
C ILE A 110 -1.47 -17.43 -4.94
N GLU A 111 -1.69 -18.44 -4.08
CA GLU A 111 -0.61 -19.18 -3.42
C GLU A 111 0.32 -19.86 -4.44
N LEU A 112 -0.24 -20.57 -5.43
CA LEU A 112 0.53 -21.21 -6.50
C LEU A 112 1.38 -20.22 -7.28
N ASP A 113 0.81 -19.08 -7.65
CA ASP A 113 1.50 -18.03 -8.38
C ASP A 113 2.65 -17.42 -7.58
N LEU A 114 2.44 -17.18 -6.28
CA LEU A 114 3.46 -16.60 -5.40
C LEU A 114 4.58 -17.58 -5.06
N ILE A 115 4.27 -18.86 -4.89
CA ILE A 115 5.27 -19.91 -4.73
C ILE A 115 6.14 -19.99 -5.99
N PHE A 116 5.53 -20.04 -7.18
CA PHE A 116 6.27 -20.03 -8.43
C PHE A 116 7.14 -18.76 -8.57
N ALA A 117 6.60 -17.59 -8.21
CA ALA A 117 7.35 -16.33 -8.23
C ALA A 117 8.56 -16.38 -7.28
N ALA A 118 8.38 -16.84 -6.03
CA ALA A 118 9.45 -16.95 -5.04
C ALA A 118 10.57 -17.90 -5.48
N ASP A 119 10.22 -18.98 -6.18
CA ASP A 119 11.19 -19.96 -6.69
C ASP A 119 12.00 -19.47 -7.89
N ASN A 120 11.46 -18.53 -8.67
CA ASN A 120 12.04 -18.09 -9.94
C ASN A 120 12.57 -16.64 -9.93
N LEU A 121 12.25 -15.86 -8.92
CA LEU A 121 12.76 -14.50 -8.77
C LEU A 121 14.09 -14.46 -8.01
N PRO A 122 15.02 -13.57 -8.42
CA PRO A 122 16.26 -13.36 -7.67
C PRO A 122 16.01 -12.58 -6.37
N LEU A 123 16.96 -12.64 -5.44
CA LEU A 123 16.93 -11.86 -4.20
C LEU A 123 16.93 -10.34 -4.46
N THR A 124 17.64 -9.91 -5.51
CA THR A 124 17.72 -8.50 -5.94
C THR A 124 17.58 -8.43 -7.45
N GLN A 125 17.07 -7.31 -7.96
CA GLN A 125 16.91 -7.06 -9.38
C GLN A 125 17.91 -5.99 -9.86
N THR A 126 18.28 -6.05 -11.14
CA THR A 126 19.16 -5.04 -11.75
C THR A 126 18.49 -3.72 -12.04
N GLN A 127 17.16 -3.71 -12.15
CA GLN A 127 16.34 -2.52 -12.34
C GLN A 127 15.49 -2.29 -11.10
N THR A 128 15.55 -1.09 -10.55
CA THR A 128 14.73 -0.65 -9.44
C THR A 128 13.24 -0.79 -9.75
N GLY A 129 12.44 -1.14 -8.76
CA GLY A 129 10.99 -1.34 -8.88
C GLY A 129 10.55 -2.71 -9.42
N ARG A 130 11.48 -3.54 -9.92
CA ARG A 130 11.13 -4.91 -10.30
C ARG A 130 10.97 -5.81 -9.09
N VAL A 131 10.00 -6.71 -9.19
CA VAL A 131 9.65 -7.65 -8.13
C VAL A 131 10.80 -8.59 -7.81
N THR A 132 11.08 -8.78 -6.53
CA THR A 132 12.13 -9.65 -5.99
C THR A 132 11.53 -10.91 -5.35
N LYS A 133 12.39 -11.89 -5.05
CA LYS A 133 12.01 -13.07 -4.26
C LYS A 133 11.38 -12.66 -2.91
N GLY A 134 11.99 -11.71 -2.21
CA GLY A 134 11.48 -11.24 -0.92
C GLY A 134 10.09 -10.58 -1.03
N ALA A 135 9.80 -9.86 -2.11
CA ALA A 135 8.47 -9.32 -2.36
C ALA A 135 7.42 -10.42 -2.55
N ALA A 136 7.76 -11.49 -3.30
CA ALA A 136 6.87 -12.63 -3.51
C ALA A 136 6.61 -13.39 -2.20
N GLN A 137 7.65 -13.63 -1.40
CA GLN A 137 7.53 -14.29 -0.10
C GLN A 137 6.73 -13.43 0.91
N ALA A 138 6.97 -12.13 0.98
CA ALA A 138 6.23 -11.24 1.86
C ALA A 138 4.73 -11.18 1.52
N LEU A 139 4.40 -11.11 0.23
CA LEU A 139 3.00 -11.18 -0.21
C LEU A 139 2.38 -12.56 0.08
N LEU A 140 3.13 -13.66 -0.12
CA LEU A 140 2.65 -15.01 0.21
C LEU A 140 2.36 -15.15 1.70
N GLY A 141 3.25 -14.65 2.57
CA GLY A 141 3.02 -14.60 4.01
C GLY A 141 1.75 -13.83 4.36
N LYS A 142 1.53 -12.66 3.75
CA LYS A 142 0.30 -11.86 3.92
C LYS A 142 -0.95 -12.61 3.48
N VAL A 143 -0.89 -13.28 2.34
CA VAL A 143 -1.98 -14.12 1.81
C VAL A 143 -2.33 -15.28 2.74
N TYR A 144 -1.32 -15.90 3.37
CA TYR A 144 -1.55 -16.93 4.38
C TYR A 144 -2.21 -16.37 5.65
N LEU A 145 -1.78 -15.20 6.13
CA LEU A 145 -2.40 -14.55 7.30
C LEU A 145 -3.88 -14.23 7.07
N TYR A 146 -4.24 -13.71 5.89
CA TYR A 146 -5.64 -13.45 5.52
C TYR A 146 -6.54 -14.68 5.54
N GLN A 147 -5.94 -15.88 5.48
CA GLN A 147 -6.62 -17.16 5.55
C GLN A 147 -6.42 -17.87 6.90
N SER A 148 -5.81 -17.20 7.89
CA SER A 148 -5.44 -17.78 9.19
C SER A 148 -4.53 -19.01 9.07
N LYS A 149 -3.74 -19.12 8.00
CA LYS A 149 -2.76 -20.18 7.76
C LYS A 149 -1.42 -19.82 8.41
N TYR A 150 -1.44 -19.51 9.69
CA TYR A 150 -0.30 -18.95 10.43
C TYR A 150 0.96 -19.82 10.36
N SER A 151 0.81 -21.14 10.52
CA SER A 151 1.94 -22.08 10.46
C SER A 151 2.61 -22.15 9.08
N LEU A 152 1.91 -21.73 8.00
CA LEU A 152 2.50 -21.58 6.67
C LEU A 152 3.12 -20.20 6.47
N ALA A 153 2.55 -19.17 7.11
CA ALA A 153 3.05 -17.80 7.03
C ALA A 153 4.41 -17.63 7.72
N ALA A 154 4.56 -18.19 8.92
CA ALA A 154 5.75 -18.00 9.75
C ALA A 154 7.07 -18.30 9.00
N PRO A 155 7.31 -19.51 8.45
CA PRO A 155 8.59 -19.81 7.80
C PRO A 155 8.85 -18.97 6.54
N VAL A 156 7.82 -18.59 5.80
CA VAL A 156 7.96 -17.78 4.59
C VAL A 156 8.34 -16.34 4.94
N LEU A 157 7.79 -15.79 6.02
CA LEU A 157 8.13 -14.45 6.52
C LEU A 157 9.52 -14.45 7.17
N ASP A 158 9.89 -15.51 7.89
CA ASP A 158 11.23 -15.70 8.44
C ASP A 158 12.32 -15.70 7.34
N ASP A 159 12.05 -16.31 6.20
CA ASP A 159 12.96 -16.28 5.05
C ASP A 159 13.23 -14.84 4.59
N VAL A 160 12.22 -13.97 4.56
CA VAL A 160 12.39 -12.55 4.21
C VAL A 160 13.18 -11.82 5.30
N ILE A 161 12.79 -12.01 6.57
CA ILE A 161 13.40 -11.35 7.74
C ILE A 161 14.88 -11.69 7.85
N ASN A 162 15.24 -12.94 7.60
CA ASN A 162 16.59 -13.46 7.74
C ASN A 162 17.41 -13.40 6.44
N SER A 163 16.85 -12.86 5.35
CA SER A 163 17.52 -12.79 4.04
C SER A 163 18.77 -11.90 4.02
N GLY A 164 18.87 -10.96 4.95
CA GLY A 164 19.92 -9.93 4.98
C GLY A 164 19.80 -8.87 3.87
N VAL A 165 18.68 -8.87 3.12
CA VAL A 165 18.41 -7.89 2.03
C VAL A 165 17.73 -6.64 2.58
N TYR A 166 16.87 -6.79 3.58
CA TYR A 166 16.02 -5.74 4.11
C TYR A 166 16.35 -5.41 5.56
N ASP A 167 16.13 -4.16 5.94
CA ASP A 167 16.20 -3.69 7.33
C ASP A 167 15.26 -2.50 7.54
N LEU A 168 15.09 -2.07 8.78
CA LEU A 168 14.33 -0.88 9.11
C LEU A 168 15.15 0.38 8.80
N VAL A 169 14.52 1.38 8.18
CA VAL A 169 15.09 2.74 8.08
C VAL A 169 15.19 3.31 9.49
N ALA A 170 16.40 3.74 9.88
CA ALA A 170 16.66 4.19 11.25
C ALA A 170 15.86 5.47 11.60
N ASP A 171 15.81 6.43 10.68
CA ASP A 171 15.04 7.66 10.85
C ASP A 171 13.67 7.55 10.19
N TYR A 172 12.64 7.30 11.01
CA TYR A 172 11.25 7.17 10.54
C TYR A 172 10.74 8.44 9.84
N SER A 173 11.28 9.61 10.17
CA SER A 173 10.84 10.90 9.59
C SER A 173 11.06 10.97 8.08
N THR A 174 12.08 10.27 7.57
CA THR A 174 12.45 10.26 6.15
C THR A 174 11.75 9.18 5.33
N LEU A 175 11.05 8.25 5.98
CA LEU A 175 10.57 7.01 5.36
C LEU A 175 9.61 7.25 4.17
N PHE A 176 8.83 8.31 4.22
CA PHE A 176 7.83 8.63 3.19
C PHE A 176 8.22 9.81 2.30
N GLU A 177 9.46 10.29 2.40
CA GLU A 177 9.96 11.34 1.52
C GLU A 177 10.33 10.76 0.13
N ASN A 178 10.18 11.56 -0.93
CA ASN A 178 10.42 11.11 -2.31
C ASN A 178 11.90 10.82 -2.60
N ASP A 179 12.81 11.48 -1.91
CA ASP A 179 14.25 11.25 -2.02
C ASP A 179 14.74 10.00 -1.25
N ASN A 180 13.83 9.34 -0.51
CA ASN A 180 14.11 8.11 0.24
C ASN A 180 13.25 6.93 -0.25
N GLU A 181 12.97 6.87 -1.53
CA GLU A 181 12.29 5.72 -2.15
C GLU A 181 13.23 4.56 -2.39
N ASN A 182 12.65 3.35 -2.51
CA ASN A 182 13.41 2.12 -2.77
C ASN A 182 14.57 1.91 -1.78
N ASN A 183 14.38 2.36 -0.53
CA ASN A 183 15.35 2.23 0.55
C ASN A 183 15.41 0.78 1.09
N VAL A 184 16.23 0.56 2.11
CA VAL A 184 16.44 -0.77 2.72
C VAL A 184 15.17 -1.38 3.34
N GLU A 185 14.17 -0.56 3.69
CA GLU A 185 12.89 -1.03 4.21
C GLU A 185 11.87 -1.39 3.10
N SER A 186 12.16 -1.01 1.84
CA SER A 186 11.26 -1.25 0.71
C SER A 186 11.31 -2.70 0.25
N VAL A 187 10.27 -3.46 0.55
CA VAL A 187 10.10 -4.83 0.05
C VAL A 187 9.39 -4.83 -1.30
N PHE A 188 8.34 -4.01 -1.43
CA PHE A 188 7.67 -3.78 -2.70
C PHE A 188 7.08 -2.37 -2.75
N GLU A 189 7.49 -1.60 -3.77
CA GLU A 189 6.96 -0.27 -4.07
C GLU A 189 6.41 -0.22 -5.50
N ILE A 190 5.27 0.43 -5.67
CA ILE A 190 4.75 0.79 -6.98
C ILE A 190 5.40 2.12 -7.37
N GLN A 191 6.14 2.08 -8.49
CA GLN A 191 6.92 3.21 -8.96
C GLN A 191 6.05 4.22 -9.69
N TYR A 192 6.21 5.49 -9.38
CA TYR A 192 5.56 6.62 -10.04
C TYR A 192 6.58 7.63 -10.55
N THR A 193 6.15 8.53 -11.41
CA THR A 193 6.97 9.63 -11.95
C THR A 193 6.09 10.83 -12.26
N ASP A 194 6.68 12.01 -12.23
CA ASP A 194 6.05 13.29 -12.57
C ASP A 194 6.36 13.77 -14.00
N VAL A 195 6.90 12.88 -14.86
CA VAL A 195 7.32 13.24 -16.23
C VAL A 195 6.14 13.60 -17.12
N GLU A 196 5.01 12.89 -17.01
CA GLU A 196 3.79 13.17 -17.75
C GLU A 196 2.68 13.65 -16.83
N GLY A 197 2.15 14.84 -17.12
CA GLY A 197 1.06 15.43 -16.37
C GLY A 197 -0.26 14.71 -16.58
N ALA A 198 -1.14 14.79 -15.61
CA ALA A 198 -2.52 14.34 -15.66
C ALA A 198 -3.47 15.50 -15.42
N GLY A 199 -4.72 15.29 -15.73
CA GLY A 199 -5.83 16.15 -15.37
C GLY A 199 -7.05 15.31 -15.01
N PHE A 200 -8.07 15.93 -14.47
CA PHE A 200 -9.32 15.26 -14.09
C PHE A 200 -10.04 14.55 -15.25
N GLY A 201 -9.70 14.88 -16.50
CA GLY A 201 -10.27 14.21 -17.67
C GLY A 201 -9.81 12.75 -17.85
N CYS A 202 -8.65 12.39 -17.32
CA CYS A 202 -8.13 11.01 -17.34
C CYS A 202 -7.12 10.80 -16.23
N LEU A 203 -7.55 10.41 -15.06
CA LEU A 203 -6.67 10.10 -13.93
C LEU A 203 -5.75 8.90 -14.20
N GLN A 204 -6.21 7.94 -15.01
CA GLN A 204 -5.43 6.75 -15.39
C GLN A 204 -4.36 7.04 -16.44
N CYS A 205 -4.37 8.23 -17.04
CA CYS A 205 -3.39 8.65 -18.05
C CYS A 205 -2.12 9.22 -17.38
N SER A 206 -2.15 9.46 -16.07
CA SER A 206 -1.00 9.94 -15.32
C SER A 206 -0.01 8.82 -15.04
N GLU A 207 1.27 9.14 -15.15
CA GLU A 207 2.34 8.33 -14.57
C GLU A 207 2.61 8.73 -13.10
N GLY A 208 2.03 9.83 -12.62
CA GLY A 208 2.12 10.30 -11.24
C GLY A 208 1.15 9.59 -10.28
N ASN A 209 1.49 9.62 -8.99
CA ASN A 209 0.65 9.10 -7.92
C ASN A 209 -0.48 10.09 -7.58
N VAL A 210 -1.61 9.94 -8.25
CA VAL A 210 -2.80 10.76 -8.06
C VAL A 210 -3.32 10.73 -6.61
N ALA A 211 -3.19 9.59 -5.92
CA ALA A 211 -3.67 9.44 -4.55
C ALA A 211 -2.97 10.38 -3.56
N ILE A 212 -1.72 10.77 -3.82
CA ILE A 212 -1.00 11.75 -2.99
C ILE A 212 -1.70 13.11 -3.05
N GLY A 213 -2.11 13.57 -4.24
CA GLY A 213 -2.81 14.84 -4.40
C GLY A 213 -4.20 14.86 -3.76
N PHE A 214 -4.86 13.71 -3.62
CA PHE A 214 -6.14 13.62 -2.92
C PHE A 214 -6.01 13.80 -1.40
N ASN A 215 -4.86 13.45 -0.82
CA ASN A 215 -4.59 13.69 0.60
C ASN A 215 -4.17 15.16 0.84
N GLY A 216 -4.11 15.56 2.10
CA GLY A 216 -3.65 16.87 2.50
C GLY A 216 -4.71 17.97 2.49
N PRO A 217 -4.41 19.12 3.12
CA PRO A 217 -5.37 20.19 3.30
C PRO A 217 -5.66 20.93 1.98
N ARG A 218 -6.93 21.22 1.76
CA ARG A 218 -7.42 21.99 0.59
C ARG A 218 -7.03 23.45 0.68
N ASN A 219 -6.65 24.05 -0.45
CA ASN A 219 -6.22 25.46 -0.54
C ASN A 219 -5.13 25.80 0.48
N PHE A 220 -4.24 24.87 0.72
CA PHE A 220 -3.16 25.04 1.69
C PHE A 220 -2.15 26.06 1.18
N ASN A 221 -1.75 26.96 2.09
CA ASN A 221 -0.65 27.89 1.90
C ASN A 221 0.19 27.91 3.18
N GLY A 222 1.31 27.23 3.14
CA GLY A 222 2.20 27.04 4.27
C GLY A 222 3.54 26.44 3.85
N PRO A 223 4.47 26.21 4.79
CA PRO A 223 5.74 25.56 4.49
C PRO A 223 5.57 24.05 4.36
N LEU A 224 6.53 23.39 3.75
CA LEU A 224 6.73 21.94 3.60
C LEU A 224 5.76 21.21 2.68
N PHE A 225 4.49 21.58 2.63
CA PHE A 225 3.46 20.84 1.90
C PHE A 225 2.83 21.69 0.80
N GLU A 226 2.36 20.99 -0.24
CA GLU A 226 1.49 21.56 -1.25
C GLU A 226 0.02 21.34 -0.88
N SER A 227 -0.89 22.00 -1.62
CA SER A 227 -2.32 21.84 -1.44
C SER A 227 -2.78 20.46 -1.90
N GLY A 228 -3.70 19.84 -1.14
CA GLY A 228 -4.41 18.60 -1.52
C GLY A 228 -5.90 18.82 -1.68
N PHE A 229 -6.67 17.74 -1.66
CA PHE A 229 -8.12 17.76 -1.84
C PHE A 229 -8.91 17.31 -0.59
N SER A 230 -8.26 17.17 0.56
CA SER A 230 -8.84 16.82 1.88
C SER A 230 -9.58 15.48 1.92
N PHE A 231 -9.17 14.49 1.12
CA PHE A 231 -9.66 13.12 1.24
C PHE A 231 -8.81 12.30 2.22
N ASN A 232 -9.32 11.12 2.61
CA ASN A 232 -8.64 10.17 3.49
C ASN A 232 -8.23 10.80 4.82
N VAL A 233 -9.22 11.36 5.51
CA VAL A 233 -9.04 12.17 6.73
C VAL A 233 -8.92 11.25 7.94
N PRO A 234 -7.78 11.25 8.69
CA PRO A 234 -7.64 10.49 9.93
C PRO A 234 -8.64 10.95 11.00
N THR A 235 -9.15 10.00 11.77
CA THR A 235 -10.05 10.32 12.89
C THR A 235 -9.26 10.66 14.17
N GLN A 236 -9.93 11.24 15.16
CA GLN A 236 -9.35 11.47 16.49
C GLN A 236 -8.91 10.16 17.13
N GLU A 237 -9.69 9.10 16.97
CA GLU A 237 -9.40 7.77 17.54
C GLU A 237 -8.08 7.20 17.02
N VAL A 238 -7.80 7.35 15.73
CA VAL A 238 -6.52 6.92 15.14
C VAL A 238 -5.35 7.75 15.68
N PHE A 239 -5.54 9.06 15.87
CA PHE A 239 -4.51 9.92 16.47
C PHE A 239 -4.24 9.52 17.92
N ASP A 240 -5.29 9.25 18.71
CA ASP A 240 -5.22 8.89 20.11
C ASP A 240 -4.71 7.44 20.34
N ALA A 241 -4.77 6.58 19.31
CA ALA A 241 -4.24 5.23 19.37
C ALA A 241 -2.70 5.16 19.41
N PHE A 242 -2.03 6.24 19.01
CA PHE A 242 -0.59 6.35 19.21
C PHE A 242 -0.27 6.77 20.64
N ASP A 243 0.73 6.13 21.26
CA ASP A 243 1.30 6.62 22.51
C ASP A 243 1.81 8.06 22.35
N GLN A 244 1.77 8.86 23.41
CA GLN A 244 2.18 10.27 23.35
C GLN A 244 3.65 10.43 22.94
N ASP A 245 4.49 9.48 23.32
CA ASP A 245 5.93 9.45 23.02
C ASP A 245 6.26 8.70 21.72
N ASP A 246 5.26 8.24 20.98
CA ASP A 246 5.47 7.54 19.71
C ASP A 246 5.77 8.54 18.59
N ALA A 247 7.02 8.60 18.18
CA ALA A 247 7.47 9.48 17.10
C ALA A 247 6.72 9.26 15.77
N ARG A 248 6.16 8.05 15.54
CA ARG A 248 5.39 7.74 14.32
C ARG A 248 4.13 8.60 14.20
N ARG A 249 3.52 8.99 15.34
CA ARG A 249 2.30 9.80 15.35
C ARG A 249 2.48 11.08 14.55
N GLU A 250 3.53 11.85 14.85
CA GLU A 250 3.81 13.11 14.18
C GLU A 250 4.09 12.94 12.67
N PHE A 251 4.79 11.86 12.28
CA PHE A 251 5.16 11.62 10.88
C PHE A 251 4.11 10.84 10.08
N ALA A 252 3.14 10.22 10.76
CA ALA A 252 2.02 9.55 10.11
C ALA A 252 0.81 10.45 9.93
N ILE A 253 0.56 11.34 10.91
CA ILE A 253 -0.63 12.19 10.96
C ILE A 253 -0.18 13.64 11.15
N LEU A 254 -0.61 14.51 10.25
CA LEU A 254 -0.44 15.95 10.37
C LEU A 254 -1.59 16.52 11.21
N ASP A 255 -1.28 16.99 12.43
CA ASP A 255 -2.15 17.88 13.19
C ASP A 255 -2.02 19.30 12.61
N ILE A 256 -3.00 19.72 11.81
CA ILE A 256 -2.94 20.97 11.08
C ILE A 256 -3.04 22.20 12.00
N VAL A 257 -3.73 22.05 13.13
CA VAL A 257 -3.87 23.16 14.10
C VAL A 257 -2.54 23.40 14.80
N ALA A 258 -1.90 22.35 15.30
CA ALA A 258 -0.58 22.42 15.91
C ALA A 258 0.48 22.91 14.90
N PHE A 259 0.42 22.41 13.67
CA PHE A 259 1.32 22.83 12.59
C PHE A 259 1.17 24.31 12.24
N ALA A 260 -0.05 24.82 12.13
CA ALA A 260 -0.32 26.23 11.86
C ALA A 260 0.17 27.12 13.02
N ALA A 261 -0.04 26.71 14.25
CA ALA A 261 0.45 27.44 15.43
C ALA A 261 1.99 27.51 15.46
N ALA A 262 2.67 26.41 15.14
CA ALA A 262 4.13 26.34 15.09
C ALA A 262 4.75 27.17 13.93
N ASN A 263 3.97 27.49 12.89
CA ASN A 263 4.40 28.26 11.71
C ASN A 263 3.65 29.59 11.60
N SER A 264 3.33 30.22 12.71
CA SER A 264 2.58 31.49 12.78
C SER A 264 3.31 32.68 12.16
N ASP A 265 4.63 32.62 12.02
CA ASP A 265 5.50 33.61 11.38
C ASP A 265 5.63 33.40 9.84
N PHE A 266 5.09 32.33 9.30
CA PHE A 266 5.12 32.05 7.87
C PHE A 266 4.58 33.24 7.07
N ASN A 267 5.19 33.51 5.90
CA ASN A 267 4.83 34.61 5.00
C ASN A 267 4.75 35.99 5.70
N GLY A 268 5.76 36.29 6.53
CA GLY A 268 5.86 37.56 7.23
C GLY A 268 4.84 37.78 8.35
N GLY A 269 4.35 36.70 8.96
CA GLY A 269 3.37 36.69 10.05
C GLY A 269 1.92 36.54 9.59
N ALA A 270 1.69 36.27 8.31
CA ALA A 270 0.34 35.92 7.83
C ALA A 270 -0.11 34.51 8.32
N GLY A 271 0.87 33.66 8.67
CA GLY A 271 0.64 32.32 9.14
C GLY A 271 0.23 31.33 8.04
N VAL A 272 -0.03 30.09 8.45
CA VAL A 272 -0.53 29.04 7.59
C VAL A 272 -2.02 29.21 7.38
N THR A 273 -2.48 29.02 6.13
CA THR A 273 -3.91 29.04 5.80
C THR A 273 -4.31 27.79 5.03
N PHE A 274 -5.54 27.34 5.22
CA PHE A 274 -6.15 26.22 4.51
C PHE A 274 -7.67 26.32 4.56
N THR A 275 -8.36 25.50 3.78
CA THR A 275 -9.81 25.39 3.84
C THR A 275 -10.18 24.07 4.52
N GLU A 276 -11.06 24.13 5.50
CA GLU A 276 -11.68 22.94 6.09
C GLU A 276 -12.53 22.25 5.04
N GLY A 277 -12.26 20.96 4.82
CA GLY A 277 -13.05 20.12 3.94
C GLY A 277 -14.26 19.51 4.65
N PHE A 278 -15.00 18.67 3.94
CA PHE A 278 -16.05 17.84 4.52
C PHE A 278 -15.42 16.84 5.51
N GLU A 279 -16.09 16.55 6.61
CA GLU A 279 -15.62 15.68 7.69
C GLU A 279 -14.25 16.07 8.27
N HIS A 280 -13.95 17.35 8.27
CA HIS A 280 -12.69 17.86 8.80
C HIS A 280 -12.53 17.50 10.29
N THR A 281 -11.41 16.83 10.61
CA THR A 281 -11.08 16.40 11.99
C THR A 281 -9.95 17.20 12.63
N GLY A 282 -9.28 18.06 11.88
CA GLY A 282 -8.01 18.68 12.28
C GLY A 282 -6.78 17.88 11.87
N TYR A 283 -6.94 16.68 11.30
CA TYR A 283 -5.86 15.77 10.95
C TYR A 283 -5.82 15.46 9.46
N PHE A 284 -4.60 15.20 8.93
CA PHE A 284 -4.38 14.76 7.56
C PHE A 284 -3.37 13.62 7.51
N ASN A 285 -3.48 12.75 6.50
CA ASN A 285 -2.54 11.66 6.25
C ASN A 285 -1.19 12.21 5.79
N ARG A 286 -0.24 12.42 6.73
CA ARG A 286 1.05 13.05 6.45
C ARG A 286 1.99 12.22 5.57
N LYS A 287 1.81 10.89 5.54
CA LYS A 287 2.67 10.00 4.76
C LYS A 287 2.62 10.29 3.26
N TYR A 288 1.47 10.73 2.77
CA TYR A 288 1.18 10.90 1.35
C TYR A 288 0.59 12.28 1.02
N ILE A 289 1.07 13.33 1.67
CA ILE A 289 0.78 14.72 1.30
C ILE A 289 1.86 15.17 0.31
N PRO A 290 1.53 15.89 -0.79
CA PRO A 290 2.52 16.46 -1.69
C PRO A 290 3.46 17.42 -0.95
N ARG A 291 4.76 17.32 -1.21
CA ARG A 291 5.76 18.23 -0.65
C ARG A 291 6.01 19.37 -1.60
N VAL A 292 6.38 20.55 -1.07
CA VAL A 292 6.77 21.69 -1.87
C VAL A 292 7.94 21.30 -2.79
N GLY A 293 7.72 21.41 -4.10
CA GLY A 293 8.71 21.12 -5.13
C GLY A 293 8.68 19.68 -5.68
N ASP A 294 7.81 18.81 -5.17
CA ASP A 294 7.69 17.42 -5.65
C ASP A 294 7.00 17.31 -7.02
N THR A 295 6.20 18.30 -7.40
CA THR A 295 5.36 18.25 -8.59
C THR A 295 5.76 19.33 -9.58
N ASN A 296 5.69 19.04 -10.86
CA ASN A 296 6.16 19.99 -11.87
C ASN A 296 5.37 20.03 -13.18
N ILE A 297 4.66 19.00 -13.58
CA ILE A 297 3.99 18.91 -14.89
C ILE A 297 2.50 18.62 -14.72
N GLY A 298 1.67 19.30 -15.53
CA GLY A 298 0.22 19.12 -15.53
C GLY A 298 -0.46 19.75 -14.33
N ASP A 299 -1.46 19.07 -13.77
CA ASP A 299 -2.11 19.46 -12.52
C ASP A 299 -1.24 19.00 -11.34
N GLN A 300 -0.69 19.94 -10.61
CA GLN A 300 0.25 19.68 -9.51
C GLN A 300 -0.34 18.75 -8.45
N ASN A 301 -1.62 18.85 -8.18
CA ASN A 301 -2.28 18.02 -7.19
C ASN A 301 -2.51 16.57 -7.66
N LEU A 302 -2.35 16.29 -8.96
CA LEU A 302 -2.58 14.99 -9.56
C LEU A 302 -1.31 14.31 -10.08
N THR A 303 -0.21 15.06 -10.19
CA THR A 303 1.06 14.57 -10.75
C THR A 303 2.14 14.61 -9.69
N ASN A 304 2.29 13.52 -8.94
CA ASN A 304 3.26 13.41 -7.86
C ASN A 304 4.16 12.20 -8.06
N PRO A 305 5.50 12.34 -7.94
CA PRO A 305 6.43 11.24 -8.15
C PRO A 305 6.44 10.20 -7.02
N GLY A 306 5.85 10.50 -5.87
CA GLY A 306 5.97 9.67 -4.67
C GLY A 306 5.45 8.24 -4.85
N ASN A 307 6.30 7.25 -4.65
CA ASN A 307 5.97 5.83 -4.75
C ASN A 307 4.96 5.38 -3.69
N TYR A 308 4.11 4.42 -4.04
CA TYR A 308 3.29 3.73 -3.07
C TYR A 308 4.06 2.54 -2.45
N ARG A 309 4.35 2.62 -1.15
CA ARG A 309 5.06 1.59 -0.37
C ARG A 309 4.07 0.48 -0.03
N ALA A 310 3.88 -0.48 -0.96
CA ALA A 310 2.88 -1.54 -0.84
C ALA A 310 3.22 -2.57 0.27
N ILE A 311 4.50 -2.92 0.41
CA ILE A 311 5.01 -3.79 1.48
C ILE A 311 6.33 -3.22 1.99
N ARG A 312 6.40 -2.92 3.29
CA ARG A 312 7.62 -2.50 3.97
C ARG A 312 8.13 -3.60 4.90
N PHE A 313 9.41 -3.57 5.20
CA PHE A 313 10.02 -4.57 6.10
C PHE A 313 9.42 -4.53 7.51
N ALA A 314 8.99 -3.36 7.99
CA ALA A 314 8.23 -3.26 9.24
C ALA A 314 6.92 -4.06 9.20
N ASP A 315 6.19 -4.06 8.06
CA ASP A 315 4.99 -4.87 7.86
C ASP A 315 5.35 -6.37 7.90
N VAL A 316 6.47 -6.77 7.28
CA VAL A 316 6.95 -8.16 7.31
C VAL A 316 7.28 -8.62 8.73
N LEU A 317 7.94 -7.78 9.53
CA LEU A 317 8.22 -8.07 10.94
C LEU A 317 6.94 -8.24 11.76
N LEU A 318 5.95 -7.37 11.57
CA LEU A 318 4.67 -7.45 12.30
C LEU A 318 3.87 -8.68 11.86
N MET A 319 3.84 -8.99 10.57
CA MET A 319 3.23 -10.21 10.04
C MET A 319 3.92 -11.47 10.59
N GLY A 320 5.24 -11.48 10.67
CA GLY A 320 6.02 -12.57 11.28
C GLY A 320 5.70 -12.72 12.77
N ALA A 321 5.57 -11.61 13.50
CA ALA A 321 5.18 -11.63 14.91
C ALA A 321 3.78 -12.25 15.10
N GLU A 322 2.81 -11.86 14.29
CA GLU A 322 1.46 -12.43 14.30
C GLU A 322 1.47 -13.93 13.96
N ALA A 323 2.21 -14.31 12.90
CA ALA A 323 2.28 -15.69 12.45
C ALA A 323 2.84 -16.63 13.54
N HIS A 324 3.91 -16.23 14.24
CA HIS A 324 4.48 -16.99 15.36
C HIS A 324 3.59 -17.02 16.58
N ASN A 325 2.97 -15.90 16.95
CA ASN A 325 2.06 -15.84 18.09
C ASN A 325 0.84 -16.75 17.90
N GLN A 326 0.22 -16.74 16.70
CA GLN A 326 -1.02 -17.48 16.42
C GLN A 326 -0.78 -18.91 15.89
N GLY A 327 0.38 -19.19 15.29
CA GLY A 327 0.66 -20.43 14.58
C GLY A 327 1.33 -21.50 15.41
N ASP A 328 2.55 -21.22 15.87
CA ASP A 328 3.39 -22.19 16.60
C ASP A 328 3.55 -21.86 18.08
N GLY A 329 3.00 -20.73 18.53
CA GLY A 329 3.10 -20.24 19.92
C GLY A 329 4.52 -19.84 20.30
N ASN A 330 5.38 -19.48 19.32
CA ASN A 330 6.71 -18.97 19.58
C ASN A 330 6.66 -17.48 19.97
N ASP A 331 6.07 -17.22 21.12
CA ASP A 331 5.89 -15.85 21.66
C ASP A 331 7.20 -15.09 21.83
N GLU A 332 8.31 -15.78 22.03
CA GLU A 332 9.62 -15.14 22.17
C GLU A 332 10.05 -14.52 20.84
N LEU A 333 9.95 -15.24 19.74
CA LEU A 333 10.29 -14.73 18.41
C LEU A 333 9.28 -13.67 17.95
N ALA A 334 8.00 -13.87 18.26
CA ALA A 334 6.96 -12.87 18.02
C ALA A 334 7.27 -11.53 18.70
N ARG A 335 7.70 -11.56 19.97
CA ARG A 335 8.13 -10.34 20.70
C ARG A 335 9.39 -9.71 20.11
N GLN A 336 10.36 -10.52 19.70
CA GLN A 336 11.59 -10.00 19.06
C GLN A 336 11.25 -9.21 17.79
N TYR A 337 10.39 -9.73 16.92
CA TYR A 337 9.98 -9.02 15.70
C TYR A 337 9.18 -7.75 15.99
N LEU A 338 8.23 -7.83 16.91
CA LEU A 338 7.45 -6.67 17.34
C LEU A 338 8.34 -5.58 17.95
N ASN A 339 9.27 -5.97 18.84
CA ASN A 339 10.15 -5.03 19.53
C ASN A 339 11.11 -4.33 18.56
N ARG A 340 11.63 -4.99 17.52
CA ARG A 340 12.42 -4.33 16.47
C ARG A 340 11.71 -3.12 15.88
N VAL A 341 10.38 -3.22 15.65
CA VAL A 341 9.59 -2.10 15.12
C VAL A 341 9.38 -1.03 16.18
N ARG A 342 9.19 -1.42 17.44
CA ARG A 342 8.97 -0.50 18.58
C ARG A 342 10.24 0.29 18.95
N GLU A 343 11.37 -0.38 19.05
CA GLU A 343 12.67 0.21 19.40
C GLU A 343 13.08 1.34 18.45
N ARG A 344 12.80 1.21 17.15
CA ARG A 344 13.07 2.26 16.16
C ARG A 344 12.45 3.61 16.54
N THR A 345 11.34 3.60 17.24
CA THR A 345 10.58 4.79 17.62
C THR A 345 10.64 5.06 19.11
N THR A 346 11.66 4.52 19.79
CA THR A 346 11.92 4.70 21.24
C THR A 346 10.83 4.18 22.18
N LEU A 347 9.88 3.40 21.65
CA LEU A 347 8.86 2.75 22.48
C LEU A 347 9.46 1.62 23.31
N SER A 348 8.99 1.48 24.53
CA SER A 348 9.39 0.38 25.42
C SER A 348 9.07 -0.98 24.82
N ASP A 349 9.94 -1.95 25.09
CA ASP A 349 9.72 -3.33 24.70
C ASP A 349 8.47 -3.95 25.35
N VAL A 350 7.82 -4.79 24.61
CA VAL A 350 6.82 -5.71 25.15
C VAL A 350 7.56 -6.84 25.86
N ASN A 351 7.54 -6.82 27.20
CA ASN A 351 8.26 -7.78 28.02
C ASN A 351 7.48 -9.09 28.22
N ALA A 352 8.23 -10.19 28.41
CA ALA A 352 7.68 -11.52 28.67
C ALA A 352 6.91 -11.62 30.02
N SER A 353 7.17 -10.72 30.97
CA SER A 353 6.52 -10.73 32.28
C SER A 353 5.21 -9.92 32.26
N GLY A 354 4.10 -10.54 31.91
CA GLY A 354 2.78 -10.11 32.34
C GLY A 354 1.80 -9.60 31.29
N SER A 355 2.14 -9.49 30.06
CA SER A 355 1.15 -9.32 28.99
C SER A 355 1.30 -10.47 27.99
N ALA A 356 0.32 -11.38 27.99
CA ALA A 356 0.08 -12.14 26.77
C ALA A 356 0.04 -11.13 25.61
N LEU A 357 0.68 -11.45 24.47
CA LEU A 357 0.39 -10.74 23.23
C LEU A 357 -1.08 -11.05 22.93
N THR A 358 -1.96 -10.29 23.51
CA THR A 358 -3.39 -10.33 23.19
C THR A 358 -3.59 -9.43 21.98
N GLN A 359 -4.30 -9.95 21.02
CA GLN A 359 -4.79 -9.20 19.86
C GLN A 359 -5.54 -7.94 20.27
#